data_b81dee025392bb8f6ff0bbf86a6166cb
#
_entry.id   b81dee025392bb8f6ff0bbf86a6166cb
#
_cell.length_a   1.000
_cell.length_b   1.000
_cell.length_c   1.000
_cell.angle_alpha   90.00
_cell.angle_beta   90.00
_cell.angle_gamma   90.00
#
_symmetry.space_group_name_H-M   'P 1'
#
loop_
_entity.id
_entity.type
_entity.pdbx_description
1 polymer ?
#
loop_
_entity_poly.entity_id
_entity_poly.type
_entity_poly.pdbx_seq_one_letter_code
_entity_poly.pdbx_strand_id
1 'polypeptide(L)'
;AWALTIGLTAVIFTILTIYHSFALPRPAGDSAVSTDGSGSAGEFAKAFASFFRKPGVWIAIIFMLLYRLPEAFLLKMVNPFLLSPASEGGLGLHTSLVGIVYGTIGVLALTVGGIIGGMAASRWGLRKSLWPMAACMTLPCFTFVYLSMAMPHNLVIISTCIAVEQFGYGFGFTAYMLFMMYFSEGEFKTSHYAICTAFMALS
;
A
#
# COMPACT_ATOMS: atom_id res chain seq x y z
N ALA A 1 -4.55 12.78 26.19
CA ALA A 1 -4.90 11.80 25.14
C ALA A 1 -3.70 11.43 24.29
N TRP A 2 -3.05 12.37 23.59
CA TRP A 2 -1.94 12.10 22.65
C TRP A 2 -0.74 11.36 23.28
N ALA A 3 -0.27 11.77 24.47
CA ALA A 3 0.85 11.12 25.16
C ALA A 3 0.56 9.64 25.46
N LEU A 4 -0.67 9.32 25.85
CA LEU A 4 -1.08 7.95 26.14
C LEU A 4 -1.12 7.10 24.85
N THR A 5 -1.65 7.63 23.76
CA THR A 5 -1.71 6.94 22.45
C THR A 5 -0.31 6.68 21.91
N ILE A 6 0.55 7.69 21.92
CA ILE A 6 1.95 7.57 21.47
C ILE A 6 2.72 6.58 22.38
N GLY A 7 2.53 6.69 23.71
CA GLY A 7 3.17 5.78 24.67
C GLY A 7 2.75 4.33 24.47
N LEU A 8 1.44 4.06 24.27
CA LEU A 8 0.95 2.71 23.98
C LEU A 8 1.51 2.17 22.68
N THR A 9 1.54 2.98 21.64
CA THR A 9 2.13 2.60 20.34
C THR A 9 3.61 2.26 20.50
N ALA A 10 4.39 3.08 21.24
CA ALA A 10 5.80 2.82 21.50
C ALA A 10 6.01 1.48 22.24
N VAL A 11 5.18 1.17 23.23
CA VAL A 11 5.23 -0.11 23.95
C VAL A 11 4.95 -1.28 23.01
N ILE A 12 3.91 -1.20 22.16
CA ILE A 12 3.58 -2.25 21.19
C ILE A 12 4.76 -2.47 20.23
N PHE A 13 5.34 -1.41 19.66
CA PHE A 13 6.48 -1.54 18.76
C PHE A 13 7.71 -2.12 19.46
N THR A 14 7.95 -1.77 20.72
CA THR A 14 9.04 -2.36 21.51
C THR A 14 8.85 -3.85 21.68
N ILE A 15 7.65 -4.29 22.08
CA ILE A 15 7.31 -5.71 22.22
C ILE A 15 7.49 -6.46 20.89
N LEU A 16 6.99 -5.89 19.79
CA LEU A 16 7.14 -6.48 18.47
C LEU A 16 8.61 -6.57 18.04
N THR A 17 9.42 -5.55 18.32
CA THR A 17 10.86 -5.56 18.04
C THR A 17 11.56 -6.68 18.78
N ILE A 18 11.28 -6.83 20.08
CA ILE A 18 11.83 -7.92 20.91
C ILE A 18 11.37 -9.27 20.33
N TYR A 19 10.09 -9.44 20.07
CA TYR A 19 9.55 -10.67 19.46
C TYR A 19 10.24 -11.01 18.13
N HIS A 20 10.34 -10.06 17.22
CA HIS A 20 10.95 -10.27 15.90
C HIS A 20 12.44 -10.58 15.98
N SER A 21 13.16 -10.08 16.97
CA SER A 21 14.58 -10.39 17.16
C SER A 21 14.84 -11.89 17.44
N PHE A 22 13.85 -12.59 18.01
CA PHE A 22 13.92 -14.02 18.29
C PHE A 22 13.17 -14.88 17.27
N ALA A 23 12.05 -14.41 16.74
CA ALA A 23 11.15 -15.20 15.90
C ALA A 23 11.48 -15.16 14.42
N LEU A 24 12.14 -14.10 13.92
CA LEU A 24 12.46 -14.00 12.50
C LEU A 24 13.57 -14.98 12.12
N PRO A 25 13.36 -15.80 11.08
CA PRO A 25 14.41 -16.65 10.55
C PRO A 25 15.54 -15.81 9.97
N ARG A 26 16.76 -16.22 10.22
CA ARG A 26 17.97 -15.64 9.61
C ARG A 26 18.34 -16.48 8.39
N PRO A 27 17.98 -16.08 7.15
CA PRO A 27 18.33 -16.83 5.97
C PRO A 27 19.84 -16.91 5.81
N ALA A 28 20.35 -18.07 5.38
CA ALA A 28 21.80 -18.30 5.20
C ALA A 28 22.46 -17.35 4.19
N GLY A 29 21.67 -16.70 3.33
CA GLY A 29 22.14 -15.67 2.39
C GLY A 29 22.18 -14.25 2.96
N ASP A 30 21.78 -14.06 4.23
CA ASP A 30 21.85 -12.77 4.94
C ASP A 30 23.23 -12.60 5.58
N SER A 31 24.28 -12.67 4.76
CA SER A 31 25.64 -12.35 5.14
C SER A 31 25.92 -10.89 4.78
N ALA A 32 26.52 -10.16 5.73
CA ALA A 32 27.07 -8.84 5.41
C ALA A 32 27.99 -8.99 4.21
N VAL A 33 27.75 -8.22 3.16
CA VAL A 33 28.68 -8.18 2.02
C VAL A 33 30.05 -7.84 2.57
N SER A 34 31.00 -8.76 2.39
CA SER A 34 32.37 -8.52 2.81
C SER A 34 32.89 -7.27 2.10
N THR A 35 33.12 -6.22 2.87
CA THR A 35 33.69 -4.96 2.40
C THR A 35 35.18 -5.16 2.11
N ASP A 36 35.51 -5.89 1.08
CA ASP A 36 36.83 -5.82 0.48
C ASP A 36 36.97 -4.47 -0.22
N GLY A 37 37.43 -3.47 0.54
CA GLY A 37 38.07 -2.25 0.04
C GLY A 37 37.35 -1.30 -0.96
N SER A 38 36.38 -1.76 -1.71
CA SER A 38 35.56 -0.95 -2.62
C SER A 38 34.23 -0.60 -1.94
N GLY A 39 34.25 0.38 -1.10
CA GLY A 39 33.19 0.77 -0.18
C GLY A 39 31.76 0.53 -0.66
N SER A 40 30.82 0.36 0.28
CA SER A 40 29.38 0.14 0.08
C SER A 40 28.72 1.08 -0.97
N ALA A 41 29.33 2.23 -1.23
CA ALA A 41 28.94 3.19 -2.27
C ALA A 41 29.12 2.63 -3.70
N GLY A 42 30.17 1.86 -3.96
CA GLY A 42 30.43 1.26 -5.28
C GLY A 42 29.43 0.14 -5.61
N GLU A 43 29.07 -0.67 -4.63
CA GLU A 43 28.05 -1.71 -4.80
C GLU A 43 26.65 -1.12 -4.92
N PHE A 44 26.35 -0.08 -4.15
CA PHE A 44 25.10 0.65 -4.31
C PHE A 44 24.99 1.27 -5.70
N ALA A 45 26.06 1.89 -6.22
CA ALA A 45 26.06 2.45 -7.56
C ALA A 45 25.89 1.37 -8.65
N LYS A 46 26.49 0.19 -8.47
CA LYS A 46 26.30 -0.97 -9.36
C LYS A 46 24.86 -1.46 -9.34
N ALA A 47 24.27 -1.65 -8.16
CA ALA A 47 22.87 -2.06 -7.99
C ALA A 47 21.93 -1.05 -8.65
N PHE A 48 22.15 0.24 -8.41
CA PHE A 48 21.36 1.33 -8.99
C PHE A 48 21.47 1.36 -10.52
N ALA A 49 22.68 1.32 -11.06
CA ALA A 49 22.92 1.28 -12.49
C ALA A 49 22.31 0.03 -13.15
N SER A 50 22.39 -1.14 -12.49
CA SER A 50 21.82 -2.39 -12.99
C SER A 50 20.29 -2.34 -13.06
N PHE A 51 19.61 -1.63 -12.14
CA PHE A 51 18.17 -1.43 -12.19
C PHE A 51 17.76 -0.72 -13.50
N PHE A 52 18.40 0.40 -13.83
CA PHE A 52 18.08 1.17 -15.03
C PHE A 52 18.49 0.49 -16.36
N ARG A 53 19.32 -0.56 -16.29
CA ARG A 53 19.68 -1.40 -17.45
C ARG A 53 18.69 -2.54 -17.69
N LYS A 54 17.73 -2.76 -16.79
CA LYS A 54 16.73 -3.82 -16.98
C LYS A 54 15.87 -3.57 -18.22
N PRO A 55 15.55 -4.60 -18.99
CA PRO A 55 14.66 -4.47 -20.13
C PRO A 55 13.26 -4.01 -19.63
N GLY A 56 12.72 -2.99 -20.28
CA GLY A 56 11.39 -2.45 -19.93
C GLY A 56 11.34 -1.61 -18.66
N VAL A 57 12.47 -1.17 -18.11
CA VAL A 57 12.50 -0.38 -16.87
C VAL A 57 11.62 0.86 -16.92
N TRP A 58 11.62 1.61 -18.02
CA TRP A 58 10.80 2.81 -18.15
C TRP A 58 9.31 2.51 -18.17
N ILE A 59 8.91 1.41 -18.80
CA ILE A 59 7.52 0.93 -18.78
C ILE A 59 7.13 0.53 -17.35
N ALA A 60 8.03 -0.17 -16.65
CA ALA A 60 7.80 -0.56 -15.26
C ALA A 60 7.68 0.66 -14.33
N ILE A 61 8.53 1.68 -14.50
CA ILE A 61 8.46 2.93 -13.71
C ILE A 61 7.15 3.67 -13.98
N ILE A 62 6.79 3.88 -15.25
CA ILE A 62 5.53 4.53 -15.62
C ILE A 62 4.34 3.74 -15.06
N PHE A 63 4.36 2.42 -15.19
CA PHE A 63 3.34 1.56 -14.60
C PHE A 63 3.25 1.75 -13.07
N MET A 64 4.37 1.71 -12.36
CA MET A 64 4.40 1.88 -10.91
C MET A 64 3.85 3.24 -10.48
N LEU A 65 4.18 4.32 -11.19
CA LEU A 65 3.68 5.66 -10.90
C LEU A 65 2.17 5.78 -11.17
N LEU A 66 1.69 5.25 -12.31
CA LEU A 66 0.30 5.41 -12.73
C LEU A 66 -0.66 4.46 -12.04
N TYR A 67 -0.20 3.25 -11.69
CA TYR A 67 -1.06 2.22 -11.08
C TYR A 67 -1.72 2.71 -9.79
N ARG A 68 -0.95 3.37 -8.94
CA ARG A 68 -1.40 3.84 -7.63
C ARG A 68 -1.96 5.26 -7.63
N LEU A 69 -1.72 6.02 -8.69
CA LEU A 69 -2.05 7.45 -8.74
C LEU A 69 -3.49 7.80 -8.33
N PRO A 70 -4.56 7.11 -8.83
CA PRO A 70 -5.93 7.44 -8.46
C PRO A 70 -6.19 7.28 -6.96
N GLU A 71 -5.69 6.21 -6.36
CA GLU A 71 -5.83 5.93 -4.95
C GLU A 71 -5.02 6.91 -4.08
N ALA A 72 -3.81 7.26 -4.50
CA ALA A 72 -2.99 8.23 -3.78
C ALA A 72 -3.64 9.62 -3.70
N PHE A 73 -4.34 10.05 -4.76
CA PHE A 73 -5.16 11.28 -4.73
C PHE A 73 -6.36 11.13 -3.81
N LEU A 74 -7.05 9.99 -3.89
CA LEU A 74 -8.22 9.72 -3.04
C LEU A 74 -7.84 9.77 -1.56
N LEU A 75 -6.76 9.11 -1.16
CA LEU A 75 -6.29 9.10 0.24
C LEU A 75 -6.05 10.50 0.81
N LYS A 76 -5.57 11.44 0.01
CA LYS A 76 -5.37 12.82 0.43
C LYS A 76 -6.69 13.57 0.66
N MET A 77 -7.73 13.20 -0.09
CA MET A 77 -9.03 13.88 -0.06
C MET A 77 -10.03 13.24 0.89
N VAL A 78 -9.87 11.96 1.21
CA VAL A 78 -10.84 11.21 2.04
C VAL A 78 -11.04 11.86 3.42
N ASN A 79 -9.98 12.13 4.16
CA ASN A 79 -10.10 12.69 5.50
C ASN A 79 -10.74 14.08 5.51
N PRO A 80 -10.31 15.06 4.69
CA PRO A 80 -11.02 16.33 4.53
C PRO A 80 -12.48 16.12 4.16
N PHE A 81 -12.80 15.29 3.19
CA PHE A 81 -14.17 15.04 2.74
C PHE A 81 -15.07 14.46 3.84
N LEU A 82 -14.57 13.51 4.63
CA LEU A 82 -15.34 12.89 5.70
C LEU A 82 -15.56 13.84 6.89
N LEU A 83 -14.61 14.73 7.20
CA LEU A 83 -14.62 15.57 8.39
C LEU A 83 -15.20 16.98 8.15
N SER A 84 -15.00 17.55 6.97
CA SER A 84 -15.50 18.90 6.66
C SER A 84 -17.02 18.97 6.75
N PRO A 85 -17.57 20.10 7.20
CA PRO A 85 -19.00 20.28 7.31
C PRO A 85 -19.69 20.27 5.93
N ALA A 86 -20.99 19.93 5.91
CA ALA A 86 -21.78 19.88 4.69
C ALA A 86 -21.81 21.22 3.92
N SER A 87 -21.69 22.35 4.62
CA SER A 87 -21.57 23.69 4.01
C SER A 87 -20.31 23.86 3.15
N GLU A 88 -19.28 23.04 3.37
CA GLU A 88 -18.02 23.01 2.61
C GLU A 88 -17.95 21.80 1.66
N GLY A 89 -19.06 21.08 1.49
CA GLY A 89 -19.15 19.91 0.62
C GLY A 89 -18.64 18.60 1.25
N GLY A 90 -18.39 18.57 2.55
CA GLY A 90 -17.99 17.36 3.29
C GLY A 90 -19.17 16.64 3.93
N LEU A 91 -18.93 15.44 4.48
CA LEU A 91 -19.96 14.64 5.16
C LEU A 91 -20.19 15.04 6.63
N GLY A 92 -19.32 15.87 7.21
CA GLY A 92 -19.44 16.37 8.59
C GLY A 92 -19.40 15.30 9.66
N LEU A 93 -18.70 14.20 9.41
CA LEU A 93 -18.59 13.11 10.37
C LEU A 93 -17.72 13.50 11.56
N HIS A 94 -18.12 13.08 12.74
CA HIS A 94 -17.27 13.23 13.92
C HIS A 94 -16.03 12.35 13.80
N THR A 95 -14.87 12.84 14.28
CA THR A 95 -13.56 12.14 14.19
C THR A 95 -13.61 10.70 14.72
N SER A 96 -14.39 10.44 15.79
CA SER A 96 -14.56 9.09 16.32
C SER A 96 -15.26 8.15 15.34
N LEU A 97 -16.24 8.63 14.58
CA LEU A 97 -16.93 7.85 13.55
C LEU A 97 -16.00 7.55 12.37
N VAL A 98 -15.21 8.53 11.93
CA VAL A 98 -14.18 8.31 10.90
C VAL A 98 -13.19 7.25 11.37
N GLY A 99 -12.78 7.28 12.64
CA GLY A 99 -11.92 6.26 13.23
C GLY A 99 -12.53 4.86 13.19
N ILE A 100 -13.82 4.71 13.43
CA ILE A 100 -14.53 3.41 13.37
C ILE A 100 -14.68 2.97 11.90
N VAL A 101 -15.20 3.84 11.05
CA VAL A 101 -15.54 3.48 9.67
C VAL A 101 -14.29 3.23 8.83
N TYR A 102 -13.34 4.13 8.88
CA TYR A 102 -12.12 4.02 8.09
C TYR A 102 -11.06 3.15 8.79
N GLY A 103 -10.83 3.39 10.09
CA GLY A 103 -9.81 2.70 10.87
C GLY A 103 -10.15 1.27 11.26
N THR A 104 -11.43 0.92 11.43
CA THR A 104 -11.83 -0.45 11.79
C THR A 104 -12.44 -1.18 10.60
N ILE A 105 -13.58 -0.71 10.09
CA ILE A 105 -14.28 -1.38 8.99
C ILE A 105 -13.41 -1.37 7.72
N GLY A 106 -12.81 -0.22 7.39
CA GLY A 106 -11.92 -0.08 6.23
C GLY A 106 -10.70 -0.98 6.32
N VAL A 107 -10.00 -1.02 7.46
CA VAL A 107 -8.82 -1.88 7.64
C VAL A 107 -9.16 -3.37 7.56
N LEU A 108 -10.31 -3.80 8.11
CA LEU A 108 -10.77 -5.17 7.97
C LEU A 108 -11.05 -5.52 6.50
N ALA A 109 -11.76 -4.65 5.78
CA ALA A 109 -12.06 -4.82 4.37
C ALA A 109 -10.79 -4.88 3.52
N LEU A 110 -9.83 -3.98 3.76
CA LEU A 110 -8.51 -3.97 3.12
C LEU A 110 -7.75 -5.28 3.36
N THR A 111 -7.74 -5.77 4.59
CA THR A 111 -7.06 -7.01 4.95
C THR A 111 -7.67 -8.20 4.22
N VAL A 112 -9.01 -8.31 4.22
CA VAL A 112 -9.74 -9.36 3.50
C VAL A 112 -9.47 -9.26 1.99
N GLY A 113 -9.51 -8.05 1.43
CA GLY A 113 -9.16 -7.78 0.03
C GLY A 113 -7.75 -8.25 -0.32
N GLY A 114 -6.77 -7.93 0.52
CA GLY A 114 -5.37 -8.36 0.34
C GLY A 114 -5.21 -9.87 0.37
N ILE A 115 -5.85 -10.56 1.32
CA ILE A 115 -5.82 -12.03 1.41
C ILE A 115 -6.44 -12.67 0.16
N ILE A 116 -7.63 -12.21 -0.24
CA ILE A 116 -8.31 -12.73 -1.44
C ILE A 116 -7.50 -12.40 -2.69
N GLY A 117 -6.89 -11.21 -2.75
CA GLY A 117 -5.97 -10.81 -3.83
C GLY A 117 -4.77 -11.74 -3.94
N GLY A 118 -4.14 -12.11 -2.81
CA GLY A 118 -3.06 -13.08 -2.77
C GLY A 118 -3.48 -14.47 -3.28
N MET A 119 -4.65 -14.96 -2.87
CA MET A 119 -5.21 -16.22 -3.36
C MET A 119 -5.52 -16.17 -4.85
N ALA A 120 -6.09 -15.06 -5.34
CA ALA A 120 -6.39 -14.88 -6.76
C ALA A 120 -5.10 -14.87 -7.61
N ALA A 121 -4.10 -14.11 -7.18
CA ALA A 121 -2.82 -14.04 -7.87
C ALA A 121 -2.06 -15.37 -7.86
N SER A 122 -2.11 -16.14 -6.76
CA SER A 122 -1.50 -17.48 -6.68
C SER A 122 -2.18 -18.48 -7.61
N ARG A 123 -3.51 -18.38 -7.78
CA ARG A 123 -4.29 -19.32 -8.62
C ARG A 123 -4.20 -19.01 -10.12
N TRP A 124 -4.26 -17.75 -10.49
CA TRP A 124 -4.34 -17.34 -11.90
C TRP A 124 -3.03 -16.80 -12.47
N GLY A 125 -2.06 -16.56 -11.62
CA GLY A 125 -0.79 -15.94 -11.95
C GLY A 125 -0.90 -14.43 -12.14
N LEU A 126 0.21 -13.73 -11.89
CA LEU A 126 0.26 -12.27 -11.92
C LEU A 126 -0.20 -11.68 -13.26
N ARG A 127 0.26 -12.25 -14.38
CA ARG A 127 -0.04 -11.73 -15.73
C ARG A 127 -1.55 -11.65 -16.03
N LYS A 128 -2.32 -12.65 -15.59
CA LYS A 128 -3.77 -12.69 -15.80
C LYS A 128 -4.54 -11.87 -14.79
N SER A 129 -4.00 -11.75 -13.57
CA SER A 129 -4.67 -11.07 -12.45
C SER A 129 -4.43 -9.56 -12.46
N LEU A 130 -3.34 -9.07 -13.06
CA LEU A 130 -2.88 -7.68 -12.96
C LEU A 130 -3.97 -6.68 -13.36
N TRP A 131 -4.57 -6.84 -14.54
CA TRP A 131 -5.58 -5.92 -15.06
C TRP A 131 -6.91 -5.96 -14.31
N PRO A 132 -7.50 -7.15 -14.02
CA PRO A 132 -8.68 -7.22 -13.16
C PRO A 132 -8.44 -6.62 -11.78
N MET A 133 -7.27 -6.86 -11.19
CA MET A 133 -6.93 -6.33 -9.88
C MET A 133 -6.71 -4.81 -9.92
N ALA A 134 -6.12 -4.26 -11.00
CA ALA A 134 -6.03 -2.83 -11.22
C ALA A 134 -7.43 -2.18 -11.32
N ALA A 135 -8.34 -2.80 -12.06
CA ALA A 135 -9.71 -2.34 -12.15
C ALA A 135 -10.43 -2.38 -10.78
N CYS A 136 -10.25 -3.46 -10.01
CA CYS A 136 -10.81 -3.57 -8.66
C CYS A 136 -10.23 -2.54 -7.68
N MET A 137 -9.02 -2.04 -7.91
CA MET A 137 -8.45 -0.96 -7.11
C MET A 137 -9.03 0.41 -7.49
N THR A 138 -9.26 0.63 -8.78
CA THR A 138 -9.63 1.96 -9.30
C THR A 138 -11.15 2.18 -9.31
N LEU A 139 -11.94 1.19 -9.75
CA LEU A 139 -13.40 1.35 -9.88
C LEU A 139 -14.11 1.68 -8.55
N PRO A 140 -13.73 1.08 -7.40
CA PRO A 140 -14.37 1.43 -6.13
C PRO A 140 -14.16 2.90 -5.71
N CYS A 141 -13.18 3.63 -6.25
CA CYS A 141 -13.05 5.06 -6.00
C CYS A 141 -14.32 5.85 -6.40
N PHE A 142 -15.12 5.33 -7.35
CA PHE A 142 -16.40 5.91 -7.71
C PHE A 142 -17.44 5.89 -6.58
N THR A 143 -17.26 5.08 -5.53
CA THR A 143 -18.11 5.15 -4.33
C THR A 143 -18.01 6.51 -3.65
N PHE A 144 -16.84 7.16 -3.71
CA PHE A 144 -16.68 8.52 -3.18
C PHE A 144 -17.34 9.58 -4.06
N VAL A 145 -17.41 9.36 -5.38
CA VAL A 145 -18.22 10.20 -6.28
C VAL A 145 -19.69 10.09 -5.88
N TYR A 146 -20.18 8.88 -5.64
CA TYR A 146 -21.54 8.67 -5.14
C TYR A 146 -21.76 9.37 -3.79
N LEU A 147 -20.85 9.21 -2.83
CA LEU A 147 -20.94 9.85 -1.52
C LEU A 147 -20.97 11.39 -1.63
N SER A 148 -20.16 11.98 -2.51
CA SER A 148 -20.11 13.42 -2.72
C SER A 148 -21.37 13.99 -3.40
N MET A 149 -22.05 13.20 -4.23
CA MET A 149 -23.27 13.61 -4.90
C MET A 149 -24.53 13.38 -4.05
N ALA A 150 -24.60 12.23 -3.39
CA ALA A 150 -25.77 11.80 -2.63
C ALA A 150 -25.78 12.34 -1.18
N MET A 151 -24.60 12.70 -0.64
CA MET A 151 -24.41 13.21 0.73
C MET A 151 -25.25 12.46 1.79
N PRO A 152 -25.18 11.12 1.84
CA PRO A 152 -26.05 10.33 2.71
C PRO A 152 -25.70 10.56 4.19
N HIS A 153 -26.73 10.70 5.03
CA HIS A 153 -26.57 10.77 6.49
C HIS A 153 -26.53 9.37 7.14
N ASN A 154 -26.83 8.33 6.37
CA ASN A 154 -26.87 6.97 6.89
C ASN A 154 -25.44 6.38 6.97
N LEU A 155 -25.00 6.13 8.21
CA LEU A 155 -23.67 5.57 8.49
C LEU A 155 -23.44 4.21 7.84
N VAL A 156 -24.48 3.39 7.64
CA VAL A 156 -24.34 2.07 6.98
C VAL A 156 -23.96 2.25 5.52
N ILE A 157 -24.56 3.22 4.82
CA ILE A 157 -24.22 3.51 3.40
C ILE A 157 -22.77 3.99 3.31
N ILE A 158 -22.38 4.94 4.16
CA ILE A 158 -21.01 5.48 4.21
C ILE A 158 -20.02 4.35 4.48
N SER A 159 -20.28 3.52 5.50
CA SER A 159 -19.42 2.40 5.87
C SER A 159 -19.28 1.37 4.75
N THR A 160 -20.38 1.08 4.04
CA THR A 160 -20.36 0.14 2.91
C THR A 160 -19.54 0.69 1.75
N CYS A 161 -19.67 1.95 1.41
CA CYS A 161 -18.87 2.59 0.36
C CYS A 161 -17.38 2.54 0.67
N ILE A 162 -17.00 2.85 1.92
CA ILE A 162 -15.62 2.80 2.37
C ILE A 162 -15.11 1.34 2.41
N ALA A 163 -15.93 0.40 2.87
CA ALA A 163 -15.53 -1.02 2.88
C ALA A 163 -15.28 -1.55 1.47
N VAL A 164 -16.12 -1.21 0.49
CA VAL A 164 -15.95 -1.61 -0.91
C VAL A 164 -14.68 -1.01 -1.51
N GLU A 165 -14.41 0.25 -1.25
CA GLU A 165 -13.19 0.93 -1.71
C GLU A 165 -11.95 0.31 -1.06
N GLN A 166 -11.92 0.15 0.25
CA GLN A 166 -10.78 -0.42 0.97
C GLN A 166 -10.54 -1.90 0.60
N PHE A 167 -11.59 -2.68 0.38
CA PHE A 167 -11.47 -4.03 -0.15
C PHE A 167 -10.81 -4.03 -1.53
N GLY A 168 -11.28 -3.17 -2.44
CA GLY A 168 -10.72 -3.02 -3.79
C GLY A 168 -9.27 -2.60 -3.76
N TYR A 169 -8.92 -1.68 -2.86
CA TYR A 169 -7.54 -1.27 -2.62
C TYR A 169 -6.67 -2.44 -2.17
N GLY A 170 -7.06 -3.17 -1.12
CA GLY A 170 -6.30 -4.32 -0.62
C GLY A 170 -6.12 -5.41 -1.69
N PHE A 171 -7.19 -5.71 -2.43
CA PHE A 171 -7.18 -6.69 -3.52
C PHE A 171 -6.22 -6.28 -4.65
N GLY A 172 -6.34 -5.05 -5.14
CA GLY A 172 -5.52 -4.55 -6.25
C GLY A 172 -4.07 -4.30 -5.86
N PHE A 173 -3.82 -3.79 -4.66
CA PHE A 173 -2.48 -3.52 -4.16
C PHE A 173 -1.61 -4.79 -4.08
N THR A 174 -2.22 -5.95 -3.87
CA THR A 174 -1.52 -7.23 -3.88
C THR A 174 -0.85 -7.50 -5.23
N ALA A 175 -1.53 -7.26 -6.36
CA ALA A 175 -0.92 -7.43 -7.69
C ALA A 175 0.22 -6.45 -7.92
N TYR A 176 0.09 -5.24 -7.42
CA TYR A 176 1.13 -4.22 -7.48
C TYR A 176 2.40 -4.63 -6.73
N MET A 177 2.26 -5.13 -5.49
CA MET A 177 3.37 -5.66 -4.70
C MET A 177 4.06 -6.84 -5.40
N LEU A 178 3.27 -7.78 -5.92
CA LEU A 178 3.80 -8.92 -6.67
C LEU A 178 4.52 -8.49 -7.95
N PHE A 179 4.02 -7.48 -8.65
CA PHE A 179 4.71 -6.91 -9.81
C PHE A 179 6.08 -6.34 -9.43
N MET A 180 6.15 -5.55 -8.35
CA MET A 180 7.43 -4.99 -7.86
C MET A 180 8.40 -6.10 -7.47
N MET A 181 7.92 -7.16 -6.80
CA MET A 181 8.75 -8.32 -6.44
C MET A 181 9.29 -9.02 -7.68
N TYR A 182 8.43 -9.29 -8.67
CA TYR A 182 8.81 -9.90 -9.95
C TYR A 182 9.82 -9.05 -10.72
N PHE A 183 9.57 -7.74 -10.84
CA PHE A 183 10.48 -6.83 -11.54
C PHE A 183 11.82 -6.69 -10.83
N SER A 184 11.86 -6.89 -9.52
CA SER A 184 13.09 -6.81 -8.72
C SER A 184 13.97 -8.04 -8.82
N GLU A 185 13.53 -9.16 -9.41
CA GLU A 185 14.31 -10.40 -9.50
C GLU A 185 15.68 -10.18 -10.15
N GLY A 186 16.70 -10.89 -9.64
CA GLY A 186 18.09 -10.84 -10.08
C GLY A 186 19.09 -10.70 -8.93
N GLU A 187 20.34 -10.44 -9.27
CA GLU A 187 21.47 -10.38 -8.34
C GLU A 187 21.25 -9.37 -7.20
N PHE A 188 20.71 -8.17 -7.51
CA PHE A 188 20.46 -7.09 -6.56
C PHE A 188 18.98 -6.99 -6.17
N LYS A 189 18.31 -8.14 -5.94
CA LYS A 189 16.85 -8.22 -5.70
C LYS A 189 16.36 -7.25 -4.63
N THR A 190 17.01 -7.20 -3.47
CA THR A 190 16.60 -6.34 -2.34
C THR A 190 16.74 -4.86 -2.69
N SER A 191 17.88 -4.48 -3.30
CA SER A 191 18.12 -3.09 -3.73
C SER A 191 17.14 -2.65 -4.82
N HIS A 192 16.87 -3.52 -5.80
CA HIS A 192 15.89 -3.24 -6.85
C HIS A 192 14.47 -3.09 -6.30
N TYR A 193 14.09 -3.92 -5.33
CA TYR A 193 12.80 -3.80 -4.66
C TYR A 193 12.69 -2.48 -3.87
N ALA A 194 13.78 -2.07 -3.20
CA ALA A 194 13.83 -0.78 -2.53
C ALA A 194 13.68 0.41 -3.50
N ILE A 195 14.28 0.32 -4.71
CA ILE A 195 14.09 1.32 -5.75
C ILE A 195 12.62 1.34 -6.26
N CYS A 196 12.01 0.16 -6.48
CA CYS A 196 10.59 0.09 -6.84
C CYS A 196 9.69 0.73 -5.78
N THR A 197 9.94 0.47 -4.48
CA THR A 197 9.17 1.09 -3.40
C THR A 197 9.40 2.59 -3.29
N ALA A 198 10.57 3.10 -3.67
CA ALA A 198 10.82 4.52 -3.77
C ALA A 198 9.96 5.17 -4.87
N PHE A 199 9.86 4.54 -6.05
CA PHE A 199 8.94 5.01 -7.10
C PHE A 199 7.47 4.92 -6.68
N MET A 200 7.09 3.89 -5.93
CA MET A 200 5.75 3.80 -5.34
C MET A 200 5.45 4.98 -4.41
N ALA A 201 6.43 5.43 -3.63
CA ALA A 201 6.25 6.55 -2.70
C ALA A 201 6.16 7.92 -3.40
N LEU A 202 6.59 8.01 -4.67
CA LEU A 202 6.48 9.23 -5.49
C LEU A 202 5.09 9.42 -6.13
N SER A 203 4.27 8.38 -6.18
CA SER A 203 2.88 8.46 -6.65
C SER A 203 1.96 8.85 -5.50
#